data_7657edcf09ecb7a9f46797e489c72aa3
#
_entry.id   7657edcf09ecb7a9f46797e489c72aa3
#
_cell.length_a   1.000
_cell.length_b   1.000
_cell.length_c   1.000
_cell.angle_alpha   90.00
_cell.angle_beta   90.00
_cell.angle_gamma   90.00
#
_symmetry.space_group_name_H-M   'P 1'
#
loop_
_entity.id
_entity.type
_entity.pdbx_description
1 polymer ?
#
loop_
_entity_poly.entity_id
_entity_poly.type
_entity_poly.pdbx_seq_one_letter_code
_entity_poly.pdbx_strand_id
1 'polypeptide(L)'
;IIGNVSVKQPVIYREEKKEKTEFVLPLKSINSERAKRYLVKRGIDLEIINECINSGLIYESEPNHNVVFLGTDEEKKYKYAFFRGTNDTRFMGESKGSDKAYTFRLLSNNESKRVHLFESAIDLLSYATLLKEKGYNWKENNMIALSGVYQTQKEISESKIPITIENFLKK
;
A
#
# COMPACT_ATOMS: atom_id res chain seq x y z
N ILE A 1 29.14 30.35 -37.26
CA ILE A 1 27.65 30.28 -37.19
C ILE A 1 27.35 29.53 -35.89
N ILE A 2 26.98 30.27 -34.84
CA ILE A 2 26.64 29.72 -33.52
C ILE A 2 25.12 29.46 -33.56
N GLY A 3 24.76 28.18 -33.57
CA GLY A 3 23.35 27.74 -33.53
C GLY A 3 22.73 28.05 -32.17
N ASN A 4 21.61 28.77 -32.16
CA ASN A 4 20.79 29.03 -30.99
C ASN A 4 20.21 27.69 -30.47
N VAL A 5 20.71 27.21 -29.36
CA VAL A 5 20.10 26.12 -28.60
C VAL A 5 18.93 26.70 -27.80
N SER A 6 17.72 26.50 -28.30
CA SER A 6 16.50 26.85 -27.56
C SER A 6 16.35 25.89 -26.37
N VAL A 7 16.66 26.37 -25.17
CA VAL A 7 16.39 25.66 -23.93
C VAL A 7 14.88 25.71 -23.69
N LYS A 8 14.18 24.60 -23.94
CA LYS A 8 12.79 24.46 -23.55
C LYS A 8 12.68 24.51 -22.03
N GLN A 9 11.99 25.51 -21.50
CA GLN A 9 11.67 25.57 -20.08
C GLN A 9 10.84 24.37 -19.66
N PRO A 10 11.09 23.79 -18.48
CA PRO A 10 10.30 22.67 -18.01
C PRO A 10 8.84 23.12 -17.82
N VAL A 11 7.92 22.36 -18.42
CA VAL A 11 6.48 22.56 -18.22
C VAL A 11 6.16 22.19 -16.78
N ILE A 12 5.97 23.19 -15.93
CA ILE A 12 5.48 22.98 -14.58
C ILE A 12 4.00 22.58 -14.69
N TYR A 13 3.75 21.28 -14.64
CA TYR A 13 2.38 20.77 -14.43
C TYR A 13 1.95 21.22 -13.03
N ARG A 14 1.12 22.25 -12.96
CA ARG A 14 0.35 22.54 -11.75
C ARG A 14 -0.60 21.36 -11.56
N GLU A 15 -0.31 20.52 -10.59
CA GLU A 15 -1.33 19.59 -10.08
C GLU A 15 -2.53 20.45 -9.66
N GLU A 16 -3.67 20.23 -10.31
CA GLU A 16 -4.94 20.76 -9.81
C GLU A 16 -5.05 20.35 -8.35
N LYS A 17 -5.16 21.31 -7.44
CA LYS A 17 -5.43 21.08 -6.02
C LYS A 17 -6.80 20.38 -5.96
N LYS A 18 -6.82 19.07 -6.02
CA LYS A 18 -7.99 18.28 -5.64
C LYS A 18 -8.31 18.70 -4.21
N GLU A 19 -9.49 19.23 -3.99
CA GLU A 19 -9.98 19.49 -2.64
C GLU A 19 -9.70 18.27 -1.78
N LYS A 20 -8.98 18.46 -0.67
CA LYS A 20 -8.66 17.36 0.25
C LYS A 20 -9.98 16.82 0.81
N THR A 21 -10.49 15.78 0.20
CA THR A 21 -11.64 15.06 0.71
C THR A 21 -11.22 14.38 2.02
N GLU A 22 -12.01 14.51 3.05
CA GLU A 22 -11.76 13.85 4.33
C GLU A 22 -11.70 12.32 4.14
N PHE A 23 -10.76 11.67 4.81
CA PHE A 23 -10.60 10.22 4.75
C PHE A 23 -11.77 9.52 5.44
N VAL A 24 -12.41 8.62 4.72
CA VAL A 24 -13.51 7.80 5.22
C VAL A 24 -12.98 6.42 5.58
N LEU A 25 -12.91 6.12 6.89
CA LEU A 25 -12.56 4.78 7.35
C LEU A 25 -13.73 3.81 7.06
N PRO A 26 -13.51 2.70 6.31
CA PRO A 26 -14.57 1.75 6.02
C PRO A 26 -15.16 1.10 7.29
N LEU A 27 -16.46 0.88 7.30
CA LEU A 27 -17.12 0.20 8.41
C LEU A 27 -16.55 -1.20 8.60
N LYS A 28 -16.20 -1.52 9.85
CA LYS A 28 -15.62 -2.81 10.22
C LYS A 28 -16.74 -3.79 10.56
N SER A 29 -16.65 -5.01 10.03
CA SER A 29 -17.50 -6.13 10.41
C SER A 29 -17.23 -6.60 11.84
N ILE A 30 -18.19 -7.31 12.44
CA ILE A 30 -18.09 -7.86 13.80
C ILE A 30 -16.86 -8.78 13.93
N ASN A 31 -16.54 -9.53 12.88
CA ASN A 31 -15.35 -10.37 12.81
C ASN A 31 -14.68 -10.26 11.43
N SER A 32 -13.54 -10.89 11.25
CA SER A 32 -12.78 -10.89 10.00
C SER A 32 -12.61 -12.29 9.40
N GLU A 33 -13.55 -13.21 9.68
CA GLU A 33 -13.39 -14.61 9.31
C GLU A 33 -13.42 -14.86 7.79
N ARG A 34 -14.22 -14.10 7.05
CA ARG A 34 -14.28 -14.22 5.59
C ARG A 34 -13.04 -13.65 4.95
N ALA A 35 -12.57 -12.50 5.44
CA ALA A 35 -11.31 -11.89 5.01
C ALA A 35 -10.12 -12.83 5.30
N LYS A 36 -10.08 -13.43 6.48
CA LYS A 36 -9.06 -14.41 6.87
C LYS A 36 -9.04 -15.62 5.93
N ARG A 37 -10.20 -16.26 5.72
CA ARG A 37 -10.32 -17.41 4.79
C ARG A 37 -9.88 -17.05 3.38
N TYR A 38 -10.23 -15.85 2.91
CA TYR A 38 -9.80 -15.39 1.59
C TYR A 38 -8.27 -15.29 1.52
N LEU A 39 -7.62 -14.67 2.50
CA LEU A 39 -6.16 -14.52 2.52
C LEU A 39 -5.44 -15.86 2.64
N VAL A 40 -5.95 -16.80 3.48
CA VAL A 40 -5.41 -18.16 3.55
C VAL A 40 -5.55 -18.87 2.20
N LYS A 41 -6.70 -18.75 1.52
CA LYS A 41 -6.88 -19.30 0.16
C LYS A 41 -5.90 -18.71 -0.86
N ARG A 42 -5.38 -17.49 -0.60
CA ARG A 42 -4.34 -16.83 -1.40
C ARG A 42 -2.92 -17.29 -1.02
N GLY A 43 -2.77 -18.24 -0.11
CA GLY A 43 -1.49 -18.77 0.33
C GLY A 43 -0.78 -17.93 1.38
N ILE A 44 -1.46 -16.99 2.03
CA ILE A 44 -0.87 -16.19 3.10
C ILE A 44 -0.89 -16.98 4.41
N ASP A 45 0.24 -16.95 5.13
CA ASP A 45 0.38 -17.61 6.43
C ASP A 45 -0.61 -17.05 7.46
N LEU A 46 -1.26 -17.95 8.19
CA LEU A 46 -2.33 -17.61 9.13
C LEU A 46 -1.84 -16.75 10.31
N GLU A 47 -0.62 -16.97 10.78
CA GLU A 47 -0.06 -16.18 11.87
C GLU A 47 0.19 -14.73 11.43
N ILE A 48 0.70 -14.52 10.22
CA ILE A 48 0.90 -13.19 9.64
C ILE A 48 -0.46 -12.48 9.47
N ILE A 49 -1.48 -13.18 8.98
CA ILE A 49 -2.84 -12.63 8.86
C ILE A 49 -3.37 -12.21 10.23
N ASN A 50 -3.29 -13.09 11.23
CA ASN A 50 -3.78 -12.79 12.57
C ASN A 50 -3.04 -11.61 13.20
N GLU A 51 -1.74 -11.50 13.00
CA GLU A 51 -0.97 -10.38 13.49
C GLU A 51 -1.39 -9.05 12.85
N CYS A 52 -1.60 -9.03 11.53
CA CYS A 52 -2.11 -7.83 10.84
C CYS A 52 -3.54 -7.47 11.28
N ILE A 53 -4.39 -8.46 11.58
CA ILE A 53 -5.74 -8.21 12.11
C ILE A 53 -5.67 -7.65 13.54
N ASN A 54 -4.84 -8.25 14.41
CA ASN A 54 -4.68 -7.82 15.80
C ASN A 54 -4.06 -6.43 15.92
N SER A 55 -3.16 -6.07 15.00
CA SER A 55 -2.58 -4.73 14.92
C SER A 55 -3.51 -3.69 14.26
N GLY A 56 -4.69 -4.12 13.78
CA GLY A 56 -5.66 -3.25 13.14
C GLY A 56 -5.29 -2.81 11.72
N LEU A 57 -4.31 -3.44 11.09
CA LEU A 57 -3.89 -3.14 9.71
C LEU A 57 -4.75 -3.85 8.66
N ILE A 58 -5.42 -4.93 9.05
CA ILE A 58 -6.33 -5.69 8.19
C ILE A 58 -7.62 -5.96 8.93
N TYR A 59 -8.75 -5.82 8.25
CA TYR A 59 -10.04 -6.25 8.75
C TYR A 59 -11.03 -6.56 7.61
N GLU A 60 -12.19 -7.08 7.95
CA GLU A 60 -13.32 -7.30 7.03
C GLU A 60 -14.27 -6.12 7.09
N SER A 61 -14.65 -5.56 5.94
CA SER A 61 -15.58 -4.44 5.86
C SER A 61 -17.04 -4.87 5.80
N GLU A 62 -17.93 -4.01 6.22
CA GLU A 62 -19.36 -4.09 5.94
C GLU A 62 -19.77 -3.07 4.87
N PRO A 63 -20.88 -3.32 4.14
CA PRO A 63 -21.71 -4.54 4.12
C PRO A 63 -21.16 -5.63 3.16
N ASN A 64 -20.09 -5.36 2.43
CA ASN A 64 -19.66 -6.21 1.30
C ASN A 64 -18.63 -7.28 1.67
N HIS A 65 -18.24 -7.36 2.93
CA HIS A 65 -17.28 -8.34 3.45
C HIS A 65 -15.95 -8.39 2.68
N ASN A 66 -15.46 -7.23 2.23
CA ASN A 66 -14.17 -7.11 1.56
C ASN A 66 -13.02 -7.18 2.58
N VAL A 67 -11.85 -7.66 2.17
CA VAL A 67 -10.62 -7.40 2.91
C VAL A 67 -10.29 -5.92 2.79
N VAL A 68 -10.04 -5.26 3.91
CA VAL A 68 -9.53 -3.88 3.98
C VAL A 68 -8.08 -3.92 4.44
N PHE A 69 -7.20 -3.28 3.69
CA PHE A 69 -5.80 -3.05 4.03
C PHE A 69 -5.63 -1.58 4.38
N LEU A 70 -5.17 -1.31 5.60
CA LEU A 70 -5.01 0.04 6.11
C LEU A 70 -3.57 0.53 6.07
N GLY A 71 -3.42 1.83 5.88
CA GLY A 71 -2.16 2.53 6.06
C GLY A 71 -2.31 3.66 7.08
N THR A 72 -1.27 3.87 7.87
CA THR A 72 -1.25 4.87 8.94
C THR A 72 -0.13 5.89 8.74
N ASP A 73 -0.32 7.08 9.31
CA ASP A 73 0.75 8.05 9.50
C ASP A 73 1.65 7.68 10.70
N GLU A 74 2.57 8.55 11.06
CA GLU A 74 3.55 8.40 12.15
C GLU A 74 2.87 8.39 13.52
N GLU A 75 1.71 9.05 13.64
CA GLU A 75 0.90 9.07 14.86
C GLU A 75 -0.04 7.86 14.95
N LYS A 76 0.11 6.89 14.03
CA LYS A 76 -0.74 5.69 13.91
C LYS A 76 -2.20 6.01 13.57
N LYS A 77 -2.48 7.18 13.01
CA LYS A 77 -3.81 7.53 12.50
C LYS A 77 -3.99 6.94 11.11
N TYR A 78 -5.13 6.33 10.87
CA TYR A 78 -5.47 5.79 9.55
C TYR A 78 -5.61 6.92 8.53
N LYS A 79 -4.91 6.79 7.40
CA LYS A 79 -4.90 7.73 6.28
C LYS A 79 -5.24 7.08 4.94
N TYR A 80 -5.18 5.77 4.89
CA TYR A 80 -5.35 5.01 3.67
C TYR A 80 -6.12 3.73 3.93
N ALA A 81 -7.04 3.37 3.02
CA ALA A 81 -7.70 2.08 3.02
C ALA A 81 -7.89 1.57 1.59
N PHE A 82 -7.49 0.34 1.35
CA PHE A 82 -7.68 -0.37 0.09
C PHE A 82 -8.55 -1.60 0.30
N PHE A 83 -9.53 -1.78 -0.58
CA PHE A 83 -10.44 -2.92 -0.55
C PHE A 83 -10.01 -4.01 -1.53
N ARG A 84 -10.18 -5.25 -1.11
CA ARG A 84 -10.11 -6.43 -1.97
C ARG A 84 -11.34 -7.28 -1.78
N GLY A 85 -12.11 -7.50 -2.85
CA GLY A 85 -13.28 -8.37 -2.84
C GLY A 85 -12.92 -9.81 -2.46
N THR A 86 -13.75 -10.42 -1.60
CA THR A 86 -13.60 -11.80 -1.15
C THR A 86 -14.44 -12.80 -1.94
N ASN A 87 -15.25 -12.30 -2.88
CA ASN A 87 -16.07 -13.08 -3.80
C ASN A 87 -15.38 -13.24 -5.16
N ASP A 88 -16.04 -13.87 -6.11
CA ASP A 88 -15.52 -14.12 -7.47
C ASP A 88 -15.47 -12.84 -8.32
N THR A 89 -16.18 -11.79 -7.92
CA THR A 89 -16.03 -10.47 -8.55
C THR A 89 -14.73 -9.85 -8.06
N ARG A 90 -13.81 -9.57 -8.99
CA ARG A 90 -12.49 -8.98 -8.69
C ARG A 90 -12.60 -7.51 -8.26
N PHE A 91 -13.43 -7.22 -7.26
CA PHE A 91 -13.54 -5.87 -6.74
C PHE A 91 -12.23 -5.42 -6.10
N MET A 92 -11.78 -4.24 -6.51
CA MET A 92 -10.62 -3.53 -5.94
C MET A 92 -10.93 -2.04 -5.93
N GLY A 93 -10.54 -1.34 -4.90
CA GLY A 93 -10.74 0.10 -4.80
C GLY A 93 -10.11 0.70 -3.57
N GLU A 94 -10.07 2.01 -3.54
CA GLU A 94 -9.60 2.78 -2.40
C GLU A 94 -10.80 3.47 -1.71
N SER A 95 -10.73 3.66 -0.41
CA SER A 95 -11.72 4.44 0.32
C SER A 95 -11.59 5.93 -0.04
N LYS A 96 -12.72 6.64 0.00
CA LYS A 96 -12.76 8.08 -0.27
C LYS A 96 -11.80 8.82 0.65
N GLY A 97 -11.04 9.75 0.10
CA GLY A 97 -10.07 10.55 0.84
C GLY A 97 -8.80 9.81 1.27
N SER A 98 -8.56 8.58 0.76
CA SER A 98 -7.32 7.86 1.01
C SER A 98 -6.10 8.65 0.53
N ASP A 99 -5.09 8.76 1.40
CA ASP A 99 -3.81 9.39 1.09
C ASP A 99 -2.78 8.33 0.69
N LYS A 100 -2.39 8.32 -0.58
CA LYS A 100 -1.43 7.36 -1.15
C LYS A 100 -0.01 7.50 -0.59
N ALA A 101 0.29 8.55 0.16
CA ALA A 101 1.55 8.66 0.90
C ALA A 101 1.66 7.60 2.01
N TYR A 102 0.52 7.04 2.45
CA TYR A 102 0.42 6.12 3.58
C TYR A 102 -0.18 4.76 3.19
N THR A 103 0.16 4.22 2.05
CA THR A 103 -0.30 2.90 1.62
C THR A 103 0.02 1.80 2.63
N PHE A 104 -0.65 0.64 2.52
CA PHE A 104 -0.43 -0.51 3.40
C PHE A 104 1.06 -0.86 3.48
N ARG A 105 1.57 -1.01 4.70
CA ARG A 105 2.98 -1.30 4.96
C ARG A 105 3.16 -2.10 6.24
N LEU A 106 4.21 -2.90 6.26
CA LEU A 106 4.71 -3.57 7.46
C LEU A 106 6.13 -3.04 7.69
N LEU A 107 6.31 -2.26 8.75
CA LEU A 107 7.59 -1.64 9.07
C LEU A 107 8.33 -2.47 10.11
N SER A 108 9.64 -2.57 9.93
CA SER A 108 10.52 -3.21 10.91
C SER A 108 10.49 -2.46 12.23
N ASN A 109 10.55 -3.21 13.32
CA ASN A 109 10.77 -2.65 14.67
C ASN A 109 12.23 -2.25 14.91
N ASN A 110 13.13 -2.66 14.01
CA ASN A 110 14.56 -2.38 14.07
C ASN A 110 14.89 -1.29 13.04
N GLU A 111 16.03 -0.62 13.19
CA GLU A 111 16.54 0.35 12.22
C GLU A 111 17.02 -0.33 10.93
N SER A 112 16.08 -0.95 10.21
CA SER A 112 16.38 -1.58 8.92
C SER A 112 16.54 -0.52 7.84
N LYS A 113 17.71 -0.48 7.19
CA LYS A 113 17.97 0.37 6.02
C LYS A 113 17.45 -0.24 4.70
N ARG A 114 16.82 -1.42 4.76
CA ARG A 114 16.27 -2.10 3.57
C ARG A 114 14.77 -1.89 3.52
N VAL A 115 14.28 -1.61 2.32
CA VAL A 115 12.84 -1.57 2.03
C VAL A 115 12.55 -2.47 0.83
N HIS A 116 11.52 -3.27 0.95
CA HIS A 116 10.98 -4.10 -0.12
C HIS A 116 9.67 -3.48 -0.61
N LEU A 117 9.56 -3.31 -1.92
CA LEU A 117 8.42 -2.66 -2.56
C LEU A 117 7.60 -3.70 -3.33
N PHE A 118 6.29 -3.63 -3.19
CA PHE A 118 5.35 -4.57 -3.78
C PHE A 118 4.24 -3.83 -4.51
N GLU A 119 3.74 -4.38 -5.59
CA GLU A 119 2.62 -3.78 -6.32
C GLU A 119 1.36 -3.72 -5.45
N SER A 120 1.08 -4.77 -4.70
CA SER A 120 -0.12 -4.89 -3.86
C SER A 120 0.18 -5.37 -2.43
N ALA A 121 -0.79 -5.17 -1.53
CA ALA A 121 -0.73 -5.69 -0.16
C ALA A 121 -0.68 -7.23 -0.12
N ILE A 122 -1.32 -7.92 -1.09
CA ILE A 122 -1.29 -9.39 -1.17
C ILE A 122 0.12 -9.88 -1.53
N ASP A 123 0.81 -9.23 -2.47
CA ASP A 123 2.17 -9.59 -2.85
C ASP A 123 3.13 -9.38 -1.68
N LEU A 124 2.96 -8.28 -0.93
CA LEU A 124 3.70 -8.02 0.29
C LEU A 124 3.51 -9.14 1.33
N LEU A 125 2.27 -9.53 1.61
CA LEU A 125 1.97 -10.60 2.56
C LEU A 125 2.46 -11.97 2.07
N SER A 126 2.41 -12.22 0.76
CA SER A 126 2.99 -13.43 0.15
C SER A 126 4.49 -13.50 0.38
N TYR A 127 5.19 -12.38 0.21
CA TYR A 127 6.62 -12.31 0.46
C TYR A 127 6.96 -12.53 1.95
N ALA A 128 6.20 -11.92 2.86
CA ALA A 128 6.35 -12.16 4.30
C ALA A 128 6.15 -13.64 4.64
N THR A 129 5.17 -14.30 4.00
CA THR A 129 4.93 -15.74 4.13
C THR A 129 6.14 -16.55 3.66
N LEU A 130 6.68 -16.25 2.47
CA LEU A 130 7.86 -16.93 1.94
C LEU A 130 9.10 -16.76 2.84
N LEU A 131 9.30 -15.58 3.42
CA LEU A 131 10.38 -15.36 4.38
C LEU A 131 10.21 -16.27 5.60
N LYS A 132 9.00 -16.32 6.18
CA LYS A 132 8.70 -17.18 7.32
C LYS A 132 8.90 -18.66 7.01
N GLU A 133 8.41 -19.15 5.87
CA GLU A 133 8.60 -20.53 5.41
C GLU A 133 10.08 -20.92 5.27
N LYS A 134 10.93 -19.97 4.90
CA LYS A 134 12.38 -20.15 4.81
C LYS A 134 13.11 -19.96 6.14
N GLY A 135 12.40 -19.77 7.26
CA GLY A 135 12.96 -19.55 8.58
C GLY A 135 13.53 -18.15 8.83
N TYR A 136 13.24 -17.18 7.97
CA TYR A 136 13.62 -15.79 8.18
C TYR A 136 12.58 -15.05 9.01
N ASN A 137 13.04 -14.10 9.84
CA ASN A 137 12.15 -13.19 10.54
C ASN A 137 11.66 -12.09 9.62
N TRP A 138 10.44 -12.22 9.10
CA TRP A 138 9.85 -11.26 8.19
C TRP A 138 9.69 -9.85 8.78
N LYS A 139 9.61 -9.73 10.13
CA LYS A 139 9.47 -8.45 10.85
C LYS A 139 10.74 -7.58 10.86
N GLU A 140 11.86 -8.12 10.41
CA GLU A 140 13.11 -7.36 10.28
C GLU A 140 13.19 -6.53 9.00
N ASN A 141 12.17 -6.61 8.14
CA ASN A 141 12.16 -5.95 6.85
C ASN A 141 11.10 -4.84 6.82
N ASN A 142 11.45 -3.69 6.23
CA ASN A 142 10.46 -2.71 5.83
C ASN A 142 9.83 -3.16 4.51
N MET A 143 8.52 -3.30 4.49
CA MET A 143 7.75 -3.75 3.33
C MET A 143 6.61 -2.75 3.06
N ILE A 144 6.51 -2.26 1.81
CA ILE A 144 5.54 -1.24 1.41
C ILE A 144 4.82 -1.70 0.15
N ALA A 145 3.49 -1.69 0.19
CA ALA A 145 2.65 -1.87 -0.99
C ALA A 145 2.44 -0.53 -1.69
N LEU A 146 2.69 -0.47 -3.01
CA LEU A 146 2.63 0.76 -3.81
C LEU A 146 1.21 1.17 -4.19
N SER A 147 0.26 0.25 -4.05
CA SER A 147 -1.14 0.46 -4.50
C SER A 147 -1.27 0.73 -6.00
N GLY A 148 -0.53 -0.04 -6.77
CA GLY A 148 -0.35 0.08 -8.20
C GLY A 148 0.97 0.75 -8.58
N VAL A 149 1.41 0.48 -9.79
CA VAL A 149 2.63 1.06 -10.37
C VAL A 149 2.26 1.94 -11.54
N TYR A 150 3.02 3.01 -11.76
CA TYR A 150 2.88 3.84 -12.95
C TYR A 150 3.43 3.12 -14.17
N GLN A 151 2.86 3.43 -15.34
CA GLN A 151 3.45 2.98 -16.59
C GLN A 151 4.83 3.62 -16.76
N THR A 152 5.78 2.80 -17.21
CA THR A 152 7.13 3.29 -17.52
C THR A 152 7.07 4.27 -18.69
N GLN A 153 7.81 5.37 -18.57
CA GLN A 153 8.00 6.35 -19.64
C GLN A 153 9.27 6.00 -20.43
N LYS A 154 9.41 6.57 -21.64
CA LYS A 154 10.59 6.37 -22.48
C LYS A 154 11.86 6.92 -21.80
N GLU A 155 11.72 8.07 -21.15
CA GLU A 155 12.79 8.73 -20.42
C GLU A 155 12.60 8.56 -18.90
N ILE A 156 13.68 8.22 -18.19
CA ILE A 156 13.64 8.04 -16.72
C ILE A 156 13.21 9.34 -16.03
N SER A 157 13.61 10.50 -16.55
CA SER A 157 13.24 11.82 -16.03
C SER A 157 11.75 12.12 -16.07
N GLU A 158 11.00 11.44 -16.93
CA GLU A 158 9.55 11.56 -17.05
C GLU A 158 8.79 10.55 -16.19
N SER A 159 9.51 9.57 -15.60
CA SER A 159 8.94 8.53 -14.76
C SER A 159 8.54 9.08 -13.40
N LYS A 160 7.32 8.76 -12.95
CA LYS A 160 6.82 9.19 -11.63
C LYS A 160 7.21 8.17 -10.56
N ILE A 161 7.76 8.68 -9.46
CA ILE A 161 7.99 7.87 -8.26
C ILE A 161 6.69 7.82 -7.46
N PRO A 162 6.22 6.64 -7.00
CA PRO A 162 5.06 6.55 -6.12
C PRO A 162 5.25 7.39 -4.85
N ILE A 163 4.26 8.21 -4.53
CA ILE A 163 4.31 9.15 -3.40
C ILE A 163 4.58 8.46 -2.05
N THR A 164 4.17 7.21 -1.91
CA THR A 164 4.45 6.42 -0.69
C THR A 164 5.94 6.17 -0.51
N ILE A 165 6.70 6.00 -1.61
CA ILE A 165 8.17 5.86 -1.56
C ILE A 165 8.81 7.19 -1.18
N GLU A 166 8.41 8.28 -1.82
CA GLU A 166 8.91 9.61 -1.48
C GLU A 166 8.68 9.96 -0.01
N ASN A 167 7.48 9.65 0.49
CA ASN A 167 7.14 9.87 1.89
C ASN A 167 7.98 9.01 2.84
N PHE A 168 8.27 7.76 2.46
CA PHE A 168 9.11 6.87 3.26
C PHE A 168 10.59 7.30 3.30
N LEU A 169 11.13 7.78 2.16
CA LEU A 169 12.54 8.19 2.06
C LEU A 169 12.85 9.56 2.70
N LYS A 170 11.85 10.37 2.98
CA LYS A 170 12.01 11.67 3.65
C LYS A 170 12.15 11.57 5.17
N LYS A 171 12.07 10.37 5.70
CA LYS A 171 12.20 10.04 7.12
C LYS A 171 13.58 9.50 7.45
#